data_fb4c79611b64eec459c53fafe60aceb7
#
_entry.id   fb4c79611b64eec459c53fafe60aceb7
#
_cell.length_a   1.000
_cell.length_b   1.000
_cell.length_c   1.000
_cell.angle_alpha   90.00
_cell.angle_beta   90.00
_cell.angle_gamma   90.00
#
_symmetry.space_group_name_H-M   'P 1'
#
loop_
_entity.id
_entity.type
_entity.pdbx_description
1 polymer ?
#
loop_
_entity_poly.entity_id
_entity_poly.type
_entity_poly.pdbx_seq_one_letter_code
_entity_poly.pdbx_strand_id
1 'polypeptide(L)'
;MKLFFLDIDGTIAMPGSDPTTALRRTIKLLQAQGDKVFLCTGRSTGFIPETVQTLGCDGGIYSAGGYVMAGKEEIFRCFMPRKTLDAVTAVLDQIGASYTLECEKRSYRAGEDLLPMLESLKKEQLHSELQRLISTNNRKLPAEQYEGEPVFKVSFILRSEEQVRRLQSLQPENTDLVFFDNSACSGLIFFGEIADAEINKGKAMLRLCRFYGLTAGDCVAFGDSMNDAAVLKAAGESWAMGNASPKVKALADRICGSCTEDGLASALMTYVKASMDCREA
;
A
#
# COMPACT_ATOMS: atom_id res chain seq x y z
N MET A 1 -5.67 -20.45 13.56
CA MET A 1 -4.99 -19.15 13.50
C MET A 1 -5.13 -18.61 12.10
N LYS A 2 -5.65 -17.40 11.92
CA LYS A 2 -5.67 -16.69 10.65
C LYS A 2 -4.67 -15.52 10.66
N LEU A 3 -4.20 -15.12 9.49
CA LEU A 3 -3.38 -13.91 9.29
C LEU A 3 -4.22 -12.87 8.57
N PHE A 4 -4.38 -11.70 9.17
CA PHE A 4 -5.11 -10.57 8.60
C PHE A 4 -4.11 -9.53 8.07
N PHE A 5 -4.26 -9.12 6.82
CA PHE A 5 -3.42 -8.13 6.15
C PHE A 5 -4.24 -6.90 5.82
N LEU A 6 -3.91 -5.78 6.45
CA LEU A 6 -4.68 -4.55 6.39
C LEU A 6 -3.85 -3.46 5.69
N ASP A 7 -4.33 -2.95 4.57
CA ASP A 7 -3.73 -1.73 4.02
C ASP A 7 -4.01 -0.52 4.93
N ILE A 8 -3.28 0.58 4.75
CA ILE A 8 -3.42 1.76 5.60
C ILE A 8 -4.33 2.80 4.95
N ASP A 9 -3.90 3.32 3.81
CA ASP A 9 -4.50 4.50 3.19
C ASP A 9 -5.79 4.16 2.47
N GLY A 10 -6.92 4.60 2.99
CA GLY A 10 -8.25 4.25 2.45
C GLY A 10 -8.80 2.90 2.98
N THR A 11 -8.06 2.20 3.83
CA THR A 11 -8.46 0.93 4.45
C THR A 11 -8.52 1.06 5.98
N ILE A 12 -7.40 1.22 6.68
CA ILE A 12 -7.36 1.50 8.12
C ILE A 12 -7.89 2.91 8.42
N ALA A 13 -7.45 3.89 7.64
CA ALA A 13 -7.88 5.28 7.75
C ALA A 13 -7.65 6.04 6.44
N MET A 14 -8.36 7.12 6.22
CA MET A 14 -8.02 8.08 5.15
C MET A 14 -6.72 8.81 5.51
N PRO A 15 -5.89 9.18 4.51
CA PRO A 15 -4.67 9.95 4.74
C PRO A 15 -4.94 11.22 5.56
N GLY A 16 -4.23 11.34 6.69
CA GLY A 16 -4.41 12.45 7.63
C GLY A 16 -5.51 12.25 8.68
N SER A 17 -6.16 11.08 8.70
CA SER A 17 -7.11 10.68 9.75
C SER A 17 -6.54 9.59 10.63
N ASP A 18 -7.10 9.44 11.82
CA ASP A 18 -6.72 8.42 12.79
C ASP A 18 -7.57 7.14 12.65
N PRO A 19 -7.01 5.97 12.99
CA PRO A 19 -7.76 4.74 13.13
C PRO A 19 -8.84 4.87 14.22
N THR A 20 -10.02 4.32 13.96
CA THR A 20 -11.15 4.42 14.89
C THR A 20 -10.93 3.58 16.15
N THR A 21 -11.63 3.94 17.23
CA THR A 21 -11.64 3.16 18.48
C THR A 21 -12.23 1.76 18.25
N ALA A 22 -13.23 1.63 17.37
CA ALA A 22 -13.83 0.36 17.00
C ALA A 22 -12.80 -0.58 16.36
N LEU A 23 -12.02 -0.08 15.41
CA LEU A 23 -10.95 -0.86 14.76
C LEU A 23 -9.88 -1.31 15.78
N ARG A 24 -9.42 -0.40 16.65
CA ARG A 24 -8.44 -0.72 17.71
C ARG A 24 -8.92 -1.86 18.61
N ARG A 25 -10.20 -1.80 19.01
CA ARG A 25 -10.81 -2.85 19.83
C ARG A 25 -10.90 -4.18 19.09
N THR A 26 -11.31 -4.15 17.83
CA THR A 26 -11.50 -5.37 17.03
C THR A 26 -10.16 -6.08 16.78
N ILE A 27 -9.08 -5.35 16.48
CA ILE A 27 -7.72 -5.92 16.33
C ILE A 27 -7.31 -6.65 17.61
N LYS A 28 -7.50 -6.05 18.79
CA LYS A 28 -7.18 -6.71 20.07
C LYS A 28 -8.01 -7.97 20.31
N LEU A 29 -9.27 -8.01 19.89
CA LEU A 29 -10.11 -9.19 20.03
C LEU A 29 -9.64 -10.33 19.13
N LEU A 30 -9.25 -10.05 17.87
CA LEU A 30 -8.64 -11.04 16.96
C LEU A 30 -7.35 -11.61 17.57
N GLN A 31 -6.46 -10.76 18.05
CA GLN A 31 -5.21 -11.16 18.67
C GLN A 31 -5.44 -12.02 19.94
N ALA A 32 -6.46 -11.68 20.75
CA ALA A 32 -6.84 -12.46 21.94
C ALA A 32 -7.38 -13.85 21.59
N GLN A 33 -7.86 -14.08 20.36
CA GLN A 33 -8.27 -15.39 19.84
C GLN A 33 -7.11 -16.22 19.31
N GLY A 34 -5.90 -15.65 19.23
CA GLY A 34 -4.70 -16.27 18.68
C GLY A 34 -4.47 -15.97 17.19
N ASP A 35 -5.29 -15.12 16.58
CA ASP A 35 -5.08 -14.64 15.23
C ASP A 35 -4.01 -13.53 15.19
N LYS A 36 -3.47 -13.24 14.02
CA LYS A 36 -2.45 -12.21 13.85
C LYS A 36 -2.86 -11.18 12.83
N VAL A 37 -2.53 -9.92 13.12
CA VAL A 37 -2.87 -8.77 12.30
C VAL A 37 -1.60 -8.06 11.83
N PHE A 38 -1.46 -7.87 10.52
CA PHE A 38 -0.31 -7.25 9.88
C PHE A 38 -0.73 -6.02 9.10
N LEU A 39 0.08 -4.97 9.17
CA LEU A 39 -0.01 -3.89 8.19
C LEU A 39 0.42 -4.41 6.82
N CYS A 40 -0.20 -3.91 5.74
CA CYS A 40 0.16 -4.31 4.38
C CYS A 40 0.14 -3.10 3.45
N THR A 41 1.20 -2.28 3.47
CA THR A 41 1.16 -0.92 2.94
C THR A 41 2.26 -0.61 1.91
N GLY A 42 1.96 0.34 1.01
CA GLY A 42 2.95 0.97 0.16
C GLY A 42 3.90 1.92 0.89
N ARG A 43 3.59 2.32 2.14
CA ARG A 43 4.44 3.21 2.93
C ARG A 43 5.71 2.48 3.39
N SER A 44 6.84 3.18 3.38
CA SER A 44 8.02 2.73 4.11
C SER A 44 7.87 3.02 5.61
N THR A 45 8.65 2.33 6.45
CA THR A 45 8.52 2.39 7.92
C THR A 45 8.64 3.80 8.49
N GLY A 46 9.50 4.65 7.90
CA GLY A 46 9.65 6.05 8.31
C GLY A 46 8.42 6.94 8.05
N PHE A 47 7.43 6.45 7.28
CA PHE A 47 6.23 7.21 6.92
C PHE A 47 4.93 6.63 7.49
N ILE A 48 5.02 5.64 8.38
CA ILE A 48 3.84 5.11 9.09
C ILE A 48 3.39 6.14 10.15
N PRO A 49 2.12 6.57 10.15
CA PRO A 49 1.61 7.46 11.20
C PRO A 49 1.73 6.81 12.58
N GLU A 50 2.07 7.61 13.60
CA GLU A 50 2.19 7.12 14.97
C GLU A 50 0.89 6.47 15.47
N THR A 51 -0.25 7.06 15.09
CA THR A 51 -1.58 6.54 15.44
C THR A 51 -1.87 5.17 14.84
N VAL A 52 -1.26 4.82 13.70
CA VAL A 52 -1.31 3.48 13.11
C VAL A 52 -0.33 2.54 13.81
N GLN A 53 0.88 3.01 14.14
CA GLN A 53 1.86 2.19 14.90
C GLN A 53 1.27 1.74 16.24
N THR A 54 0.50 2.60 16.91
CA THR A 54 -0.15 2.31 18.19
C THR A 54 -1.34 1.34 18.12
N LEU A 55 -1.72 0.85 16.92
CA LEU A 55 -2.70 -0.24 16.79
C LEU A 55 -2.21 -1.55 17.41
N GLY A 56 -0.88 -1.73 17.51
CA GLY A 56 -0.26 -2.93 18.07
C GLY A 56 -0.38 -4.15 17.16
N CYS A 57 -0.29 -3.96 15.84
CA CYS A 57 -0.24 -5.06 14.88
C CYS A 57 0.98 -5.97 15.13
N ASP A 58 0.87 -7.24 14.74
CA ASP A 58 1.89 -8.28 14.95
C ASP A 58 3.10 -8.15 14.00
N GLY A 59 3.15 -7.13 13.17
CA GLY A 59 4.20 -6.83 12.20
C GLY A 59 3.64 -6.12 10.98
N GLY A 60 4.34 -6.23 9.85
CA GLY A 60 3.85 -5.59 8.63
C GLY A 60 4.64 -5.92 7.38
N ILE A 61 3.99 -5.65 6.28
CA ILE A 61 4.51 -5.58 4.93
C ILE A 61 4.56 -4.10 4.57
N TYR A 62 5.76 -3.59 4.35
CA TYR A 62 6.05 -2.18 4.08
C TYR A 62 6.65 -2.02 2.69
N SER A 63 6.66 -0.78 2.18
CA SER A 63 7.23 -0.44 0.87
C SER A 63 6.73 -1.35 -0.25
N ALA A 64 5.40 -1.58 -0.30
CA ALA A 64 4.72 -2.46 -1.26
C ALA A 64 5.20 -3.92 -1.27
N GLY A 65 5.87 -4.38 -0.21
CA GLY A 65 6.41 -5.75 -0.10
C GLY A 65 7.93 -5.83 -0.09
N GLY A 66 8.61 -4.69 -0.20
CA GLY A 66 10.07 -4.63 -0.13
C GLY A 66 10.64 -4.86 1.27
N TYR A 67 9.83 -4.70 2.32
CA TYR A 67 10.24 -4.94 3.70
C TYR A 67 9.14 -5.66 4.48
N VAL A 68 9.48 -6.78 5.12
CA VAL A 68 8.52 -7.66 5.81
C VAL A 68 9.01 -7.98 7.21
N MET A 69 8.16 -7.72 8.20
CA MET A 69 8.43 -7.94 9.62
C MET A 69 7.37 -8.83 10.27
N ALA A 70 7.80 -9.76 11.12
CA ALA A 70 6.95 -10.51 12.05
C ALA A 70 7.37 -10.13 13.48
N GLY A 71 6.57 -9.29 14.14
CA GLY A 71 6.99 -8.69 15.42
C GLY A 71 8.27 -7.88 15.25
N LYS A 72 9.36 -8.34 15.89
CA LYS A 72 10.69 -7.75 15.79
C LYS A 72 11.61 -8.45 14.79
N GLU A 73 11.17 -9.55 14.20
CA GLU A 73 11.95 -10.36 13.28
C GLU A 73 11.80 -9.86 11.85
N GLU A 74 12.92 -9.60 11.18
CA GLU A 74 12.96 -9.27 9.77
C GLU A 74 12.87 -10.57 8.95
N ILE A 75 11.78 -10.71 8.19
CA ILE A 75 11.52 -11.88 7.35
C ILE A 75 12.09 -11.69 5.94
N PHE A 76 12.03 -10.46 5.44
CA PHE A 76 12.47 -10.17 4.09
C PHE A 76 12.79 -8.68 3.93
N ARG A 77 13.85 -8.40 3.18
CA ARG A 77 14.20 -7.05 2.73
C ARG A 77 14.75 -7.13 1.31
N CYS A 78 14.19 -6.32 0.42
CA CYS A 78 14.63 -6.21 -0.97
C CYS A 78 14.56 -4.77 -1.41
N PHE A 79 15.64 -4.26 -1.91
CA PHE A 79 15.72 -2.95 -2.54
C PHE A 79 15.82 -3.12 -4.06
N MET A 80 15.39 -2.12 -4.80
CA MET A 80 15.60 -2.07 -6.25
C MET A 80 17.11 -2.06 -6.54
N PRO A 81 17.62 -2.99 -7.37
CA PRO A 81 19.03 -2.99 -7.75
C PRO A 81 19.44 -1.67 -8.38
N ARG A 82 20.64 -1.19 -8.10
CA ARG A 82 21.13 0.11 -8.61
C ARG A 82 20.97 0.25 -10.11
N LYS A 83 21.34 -0.78 -10.88
CA LYS A 83 21.19 -0.80 -12.35
C LYS A 83 19.73 -0.62 -12.77
N THR A 84 18.79 -1.26 -12.08
CA THR A 84 17.35 -1.14 -12.34
C THR A 84 16.87 0.28 -11.98
N LEU A 85 17.30 0.82 -10.84
CA LEU A 85 16.98 2.18 -10.43
C LEU A 85 17.44 3.21 -11.46
N ASP A 86 18.69 3.10 -11.93
CA ASP A 86 19.25 4.00 -12.93
C ASP A 86 18.46 3.91 -14.25
N ALA A 87 18.04 2.72 -14.67
CA ALA A 87 17.20 2.55 -15.86
C ALA A 87 15.80 3.15 -15.66
N VAL A 88 15.17 2.95 -14.49
CA VAL A 88 13.86 3.53 -14.16
C VAL A 88 13.91 5.05 -14.17
N THR A 89 14.88 5.64 -13.48
CA THR A 89 15.00 7.11 -13.42
C THR A 89 15.31 7.71 -14.78
N ALA A 90 16.19 7.07 -15.59
CA ALA A 90 16.48 7.52 -16.95
C ALA A 90 15.23 7.55 -17.84
N VAL A 91 14.35 6.53 -17.74
CA VAL A 91 13.08 6.52 -18.48
C VAL A 91 12.16 7.63 -17.99
N LEU A 92 12.02 7.81 -16.68
CA LEU A 92 11.17 8.85 -16.09
C LEU A 92 11.65 10.25 -16.46
N ASP A 93 12.95 10.51 -16.43
CA ASP A 93 13.56 11.77 -16.89
C ASP A 93 13.32 12.00 -18.39
N GLN A 94 13.52 10.97 -19.22
CA GLN A 94 13.32 11.04 -20.67
C GLN A 94 11.89 11.40 -21.06
N ILE A 95 10.89 10.94 -20.29
CA ILE A 95 9.48 11.25 -20.55
C ILE A 95 9.01 12.52 -19.84
N GLY A 96 9.88 13.17 -19.03
CA GLY A 96 9.53 14.37 -18.26
C GLY A 96 8.53 14.10 -17.15
N ALA A 97 8.64 12.96 -16.48
CA ALA A 97 7.81 12.60 -15.33
C ALA A 97 8.28 13.33 -14.06
N SER A 98 7.35 13.57 -13.13
CA SER A 98 7.72 13.85 -11.74
C SER A 98 7.71 12.55 -10.95
N TYR A 99 8.73 12.31 -10.15
CA TYR A 99 8.84 11.06 -9.39
C TYR A 99 9.46 11.23 -8.02
N THR A 100 9.33 10.20 -7.20
CA THR A 100 9.87 10.16 -5.84
C THR A 100 10.60 8.83 -5.63
N LEU A 101 11.88 8.89 -5.24
CA LEU A 101 12.63 7.74 -4.76
C LEU A 101 12.20 7.46 -3.32
N GLU A 102 11.64 6.28 -3.06
CA GLU A 102 11.15 5.89 -1.72
C GLU A 102 12.17 4.98 -1.02
N CYS A 103 12.93 5.55 -0.09
CA CYS A 103 13.86 4.84 0.79
C CYS A 103 13.18 4.46 2.11
N GLU A 104 13.90 3.80 3.02
CA GLU A 104 13.33 3.33 4.28
C GLU A 104 12.83 4.48 5.19
N LYS A 105 13.64 5.53 5.36
CA LYS A 105 13.37 6.63 6.29
C LYS A 105 13.16 7.98 5.61
N ARG A 106 13.55 8.08 4.35
CA ARG A 106 13.54 9.31 3.56
C ARG A 106 12.92 9.06 2.20
N SER A 107 12.53 10.13 1.54
CA SER A 107 12.09 10.09 0.15
C SER A 107 12.63 11.33 -0.57
N TYR A 108 12.99 11.15 -1.84
CA TYR A 108 13.62 12.19 -2.65
C TYR A 108 12.77 12.45 -3.89
N ARG A 109 12.42 13.71 -4.11
CA ARG A 109 11.58 14.14 -5.24
C ARG A 109 12.44 14.68 -6.38
N ALA A 110 12.15 14.22 -7.59
CA ALA A 110 12.73 14.67 -8.84
C ALA A 110 11.65 15.14 -9.82
N GLY A 111 12.05 15.95 -10.80
CA GLY A 111 11.15 16.52 -11.79
C GLY A 111 10.41 17.76 -11.29
N GLU A 112 9.36 18.16 -12.00
CA GLU A 112 8.56 19.35 -11.69
C GLU A 112 7.81 19.19 -10.35
N ASP A 113 7.74 20.27 -9.57
CA ASP A 113 6.91 20.29 -8.36
C ASP A 113 5.43 20.44 -8.73
N LEU A 114 4.72 19.33 -8.73
CA LEU A 114 3.28 19.30 -9.04
C LEU A 114 2.41 19.56 -7.80
N LEU A 115 2.97 19.78 -6.62
CA LEU A 115 2.23 19.95 -5.39
C LEU A 115 1.21 21.11 -5.45
N PRO A 116 1.57 22.33 -5.94
CA PRO A 116 0.60 23.42 -6.02
C PRO A 116 -0.64 23.09 -6.86
N MET A 117 -0.42 22.33 -7.94
CA MET A 117 -1.50 21.86 -8.79
C MET A 117 -2.35 20.81 -8.07
N LEU A 118 -1.72 19.82 -7.40
CA LEU A 118 -2.42 18.75 -6.69
C LEU A 118 -3.21 19.28 -5.50
N GLU A 119 -2.70 20.28 -4.77
CA GLU A 119 -3.38 20.91 -3.64
C GLU A 119 -4.61 21.73 -4.07
N SER A 120 -4.66 22.17 -5.32
CA SER A 120 -5.85 22.85 -5.89
C SER A 120 -7.02 21.91 -6.15
N LEU A 121 -6.79 20.58 -6.18
CA LEU A 121 -7.83 19.57 -6.35
C LEU A 121 -8.61 19.37 -5.06
N LYS A 122 -9.89 19.04 -5.17
CA LYS A 122 -10.74 18.74 -4.02
C LYS A 122 -10.30 17.42 -3.39
N LYS A 123 -9.73 17.48 -2.18
CA LYS A 123 -9.16 16.31 -1.48
C LYS A 123 -10.16 15.16 -1.34
N GLU A 124 -11.43 15.46 -1.07
CA GLU A 124 -12.48 14.45 -0.85
C GLU A 124 -12.77 13.62 -2.10
N GLN A 125 -12.39 14.11 -3.27
CA GLN A 125 -12.58 13.42 -4.55
C GLN A 125 -11.34 12.67 -5.03
N LEU A 126 -10.20 12.83 -4.33
CA LEU A 126 -8.96 12.20 -4.71
C LEU A 126 -8.87 10.77 -4.16
N HIS A 127 -8.26 9.89 -4.95
CA HIS A 127 -7.91 8.55 -4.51
C HIS A 127 -6.97 8.60 -3.27
N SER A 128 -7.09 7.64 -2.35
CA SER A 128 -6.32 7.54 -1.10
C SER A 128 -4.81 7.68 -1.32
N GLU A 129 -4.24 7.00 -2.32
CA GLU A 129 -2.81 7.09 -2.65
C GLU A 129 -2.37 8.49 -3.10
N LEU A 130 -3.19 9.21 -3.87
CA LEU A 130 -2.88 10.60 -4.25
C LEU A 130 -2.96 11.54 -3.06
N GLN A 131 -3.96 11.38 -2.19
CA GLN A 131 -4.04 12.10 -0.91
C GLN A 131 -2.80 11.83 -0.06
N ARG A 132 -2.31 10.58 0.00
CA ARG A 132 -1.07 10.20 0.67
C ARG A 132 0.14 10.93 0.09
N LEU A 133 0.29 10.93 -1.24
CA LEU A 133 1.39 11.64 -1.93
C LEU A 133 1.41 13.14 -1.58
N ILE A 134 0.25 13.77 -1.55
CA ILE A 134 0.10 15.19 -1.16
C ILE A 134 0.48 15.37 0.32
N SER A 135 -0.11 14.60 1.22
CA SER A 135 0.07 14.76 2.68
C SER A 135 1.50 14.50 3.16
N THR A 136 2.27 13.70 2.42
CA THR A 136 3.67 13.38 2.75
C THR A 136 4.69 14.24 2.00
N ASN A 137 4.25 15.13 1.11
CA ASN A 137 5.16 15.86 0.22
C ASN A 137 6.15 16.77 0.95
N ASN A 138 5.74 17.41 2.02
CA ASN A 138 6.59 18.27 2.85
C ASN A 138 7.71 17.49 3.60
N ARG A 139 7.64 16.17 3.63
CA ARG A 139 8.65 15.28 4.21
C ARG A 139 9.65 14.74 3.18
N LYS A 140 9.50 15.14 1.91
CA LYS A 140 10.37 14.72 0.81
C LYS A 140 11.49 15.72 0.60
N LEU A 141 12.70 15.23 0.40
CA LEU A 141 13.87 16.02 0.08
C LEU A 141 13.98 16.22 -1.45
N PRO A 142 14.66 17.27 -1.92
CA PRO A 142 15.03 17.39 -3.33
C PRO A 142 15.95 16.25 -3.76
N ALA A 143 15.85 15.80 -5.01
CA ALA A 143 16.66 14.69 -5.54
C ALA A 143 18.15 14.97 -5.53
N GLU A 144 18.55 16.24 -5.57
CA GLU A 144 19.95 16.68 -5.47
C GLU A 144 20.60 16.33 -4.12
N GLN A 145 19.78 16.05 -3.11
CA GLN A 145 20.24 15.59 -1.78
C GLN A 145 20.28 14.07 -1.65
N TYR A 146 19.97 13.33 -2.73
CA TYR A 146 20.05 11.87 -2.71
C TYR A 146 21.52 11.42 -2.78
N GLU A 147 21.99 10.77 -1.74
CA GLU A 147 23.38 10.33 -1.57
C GLU A 147 23.57 8.82 -1.88
N GLY A 148 22.56 8.17 -2.47
CA GLY A 148 22.65 6.77 -2.89
C GLY A 148 22.10 5.76 -1.89
N GLU A 149 21.23 6.18 -0.97
CA GLU A 149 20.55 5.24 -0.07
C GLU A 149 19.76 4.19 -0.86
N PRO A 150 19.62 2.97 -0.33
CA PRO A 150 18.83 1.93 -0.97
C PRO A 150 17.37 2.35 -1.16
N VAL A 151 16.87 2.21 -2.39
CA VAL A 151 15.50 2.57 -2.80
C VAL A 151 14.65 1.30 -2.88
N PHE A 152 13.49 1.30 -2.26
CA PHE A 152 12.54 0.20 -2.38
C PHE A 152 11.75 0.28 -3.68
N LYS A 153 11.25 1.46 -4.00
CA LYS A 153 10.42 1.72 -5.17
C LYS A 153 10.47 3.18 -5.59
N VAL A 154 9.95 3.46 -6.79
CA VAL A 154 9.81 4.81 -7.32
C VAL A 154 8.33 5.08 -7.58
N SER A 155 7.76 6.07 -6.90
CA SER A 155 6.41 6.59 -7.21
C SER A 155 6.53 7.67 -8.27
N PHE A 156 5.57 7.74 -9.20
CA PHE A 156 5.58 8.71 -10.29
C PHE A 156 4.23 9.40 -10.50
N ILE A 157 4.29 10.58 -11.13
CA ILE A 157 3.13 11.34 -11.59
C ILE A 157 3.39 11.75 -13.05
N LEU A 158 2.42 11.47 -13.92
CA LEU A 158 2.41 11.81 -15.35
C LEU A 158 1.23 12.72 -15.65
N ARG A 159 1.38 13.58 -16.66
CA ARG A 159 0.38 14.60 -17.04
C ARG A 159 -0.25 14.36 -18.40
N SER A 160 0.02 13.23 -19.05
CA SER A 160 -0.55 12.93 -20.35
C SER A 160 -0.59 11.43 -20.62
N GLU A 161 -1.54 11.00 -21.45
CA GLU A 161 -1.59 9.64 -21.98
C GLU A 161 -0.34 9.29 -22.80
N GLU A 162 0.29 10.28 -23.42
CA GLU A 162 1.53 10.06 -24.16
C GLU A 162 2.65 9.61 -23.23
N GLN A 163 2.81 10.27 -22.05
CA GLN A 163 3.76 9.82 -21.04
C GLN A 163 3.44 8.41 -20.55
N VAL A 164 2.15 8.07 -20.37
CA VAL A 164 1.73 6.70 -19.99
C VAL A 164 2.15 5.69 -21.03
N ARG A 165 1.82 5.91 -22.32
CA ARG A 165 2.22 5.01 -23.41
C ARG A 165 3.75 4.84 -23.50
N ARG A 166 4.49 5.93 -23.37
CA ARG A 166 5.95 5.90 -23.38
C ARG A 166 6.52 5.14 -22.20
N LEU A 167 6.01 5.38 -20.97
CA LEU A 167 6.45 4.63 -19.79
C LEU A 167 6.20 3.14 -19.97
N GLN A 168 5.02 2.73 -20.43
CA GLN A 168 4.69 1.34 -20.69
C GLN A 168 5.59 0.69 -21.75
N SER A 169 5.93 1.44 -22.82
CA SER A 169 6.78 0.93 -23.91
C SER A 169 8.27 0.86 -23.55
N LEU A 170 8.72 1.67 -22.60
CA LEU A 170 10.12 1.77 -22.17
C LEU A 170 10.35 1.14 -20.79
N GLN A 171 9.35 0.47 -20.23
CA GLN A 171 9.44 -0.13 -18.89
C GLN A 171 10.69 -1.02 -18.79
N PRO A 172 11.58 -0.77 -17.82
CA PRO A 172 12.77 -1.58 -17.63
C PRO A 172 12.42 -3.04 -17.28
N GLU A 173 13.23 -3.97 -17.78
CA GLU A 173 13.11 -5.39 -17.46
C GLU A 173 13.18 -5.63 -15.93
N ASN A 174 12.52 -6.69 -15.47
CA ASN A 174 12.45 -7.08 -14.06
C ASN A 174 11.84 -6.02 -13.12
N THR A 175 10.98 -5.15 -13.67
CA THR A 175 10.19 -4.20 -12.86
C THR A 175 8.70 -4.53 -12.92
N ASP A 176 8.01 -4.25 -11.82
CA ASP A 176 6.55 -4.23 -11.73
C ASP A 176 6.07 -2.78 -11.78
N LEU A 177 5.12 -2.50 -12.67
CA LEU A 177 4.56 -1.17 -12.92
C LEU A 177 3.08 -1.18 -12.55
N VAL A 178 2.72 -0.43 -11.54
CA VAL A 178 1.34 -0.29 -11.07
C VAL A 178 0.84 1.12 -11.29
N PHE A 179 -0.25 1.27 -12.05
CA PHE A 179 -1.02 2.52 -12.13
C PHE A 179 -2.17 2.48 -11.14
N PHE A 180 -2.33 3.55 -10.38
CA PHE A 180 -3.48 3.73 -9.50
C PHE A 180 -4.69 4.25 -10.30
N ASP A 181 -5.89 4.04 -9.76
CA ASP A 181 -7.10 4.54 -10.39
C ASP A 181 -7.16 6.07 -10.27
N ASN A 182 -7.33 6.75 -11.40
CA ASN A 182 -7.36 8.21 -11.48
C ASN A 182 -8.72 8.76 -11.93
N SER A 183 -9.79 7.99 -11.82
CA SER A 183 -11.14 8.37 -12.28
C SER A 183 -11.58 9.75 -11.75
N ALA A 184 -11.13 10.13 -10.55
CA ALA A 184 -11.42 11.44 -9.95
C ALA A 184 -10.60 12.61 -10.55
N CYS A 185 -9.52 12.34 -11.29
CA CYS A 185 -8.60 13.36 -11.83
C CYS A 185 -8.90 13.73 -13.29
N SER A 186 -10.08 13.37 -13.81
CA SER A 186 -10.55 13.70 -15.18
C SER A 186 -9.56 13.35 -16.31
N GLY A 187 -8.73 12.31 -16.12
CA GLY A 187 -7.75 11.89 -17.12
C GLY A 187 -6.53 12.83 -17.30
N LEU A 188 -6.39 13.86 -16.47
CA LEU A 188 -5.30 14.84 -16.58
C LEU A 188 -4.04 14.45 -15.82
N ILE A 189 -4.16 13.53 -14.86
CA ILE A 189 -3.06 13.07 -14.01
C ILE A 189 -3.10 11.56 -13.95
N PHE A 190 -1.95 10.94 -14.20
CA PHE A 190 -1.74 9.51 -14.00
C PHE A 190 -0.65 9.34 -12.97
N PHE A 191 -0.83 8.44 -12.03
CA PHE A 191 0.14 8.20 -10.97
C PHE A 191 0.22 6.71 -10.66
N GLY A 192 1.35 6.31 -10.12
CA GLY A 192 1.61 4.91 -9.85
C GLY A 192 2.97 4.71 -9.20
N GLU A 193 3.41 3.47 -9.24
CA GLU A 193 4.70 3.08 -8.70
C GLU A 193 5.40 2.04 -9.60
N ILE A 194 6.73 2.07 -9.58
CA ILE A 194 7.61 1.08 -10.18
C ILE A 194 8.47 0.49 -9.07
N ALA A 195 8.47 -0.83 -8.97
CA ALA A 195 9.31 -1.58 -8.04
C ALA A 195 10.05 -2.70 -8.77
N ASP A 196 11.03 -3.32 -8.11
CA ASP A 196 11.56 -4.59 -8.57
C ASP A 196 10.45 -5.65 -8.62
N ALA A 197 10.46 -6.52 -9.63
CA ALA A 197 9.42 -7.53 -9.83
C ALA A 197 9.28 -8.52 -8.65
N GLU A 198 10.29 -8.63 -7.77
CA GLU A 198 10.21 -9.41 -6.53
C GLU A 198 9.46 -8.68 -5.40
N ILE A 199 9.20 -7.37 -5.56
CA ILE A 199 8.54 -6.53 -4.56
C ILE A 199 7.06 -6.40 -4.93
N ASN A 200 6.18 -7.17 -4.26
CA ASN A 200 4.74 -6.92 -4.25
C ASN A 200 4.09 -7.47 -2.97
N LYS A 201 2.94 -6.90 -2.58
CA LYS A 201 2.21 -7.24 -1.36
C LYS A 201 1.81 -8.72 -1.30
N GLY A 202 1.46 -9.35 -2.42
CA GLY A 202 1.06 -10.75 -2.49
C GLY A 202 2.23 -11.71 -2.20
N LYS A 203 3.38 -11.51 -2.86
CA LYS A 203 4.60 -12.29 -2.57
C LYS A 203 5.03 -12.13 -1.11
N ALA A 204 4.95 -10.91 -0.57
CA ALA A 204 5.30 -10.62 0.81
C ALA A 204 4.36 -11.32 1.81
N MET A 205 3.06 -11.33 1.55
CA MET A 205 2.07 -12.07 2.34
C MET A 205 2.43 -13.58 2.38
N LEU A 206 2.75 -14.18 1.23
CA LEU A 206 3.12 -15.60 1.15
C LEU A 206 4.42 -15.92 1.92
N ARG A 207 5.34 -14.97 2.06
CA ARG A 207 6.53 -15.12 2.93
C ARG A 207 6.14 -15.21 4.41
N LEU A 208 5.22 -14.34 4.87
CA LEU A 208 4.67 -14.42 6.23
C LEU A 208 3.89 -15.71 6.47
N CYS A 209 3.09 -16.16 5.50
CA CYS A 209 2.42 -17.46 5.60
C CYS A 209 3.42 -18.59 5.89
N ARG A 210 4.48 -18.68 5.09
CA ARG A 210 5.52 -19.71 5.25
C ARG A 210 6.21 -19.60 6.61
N PHE A 211 6.51 -18.39 7.07
CA PHE A 211 7.13 -18.16 8.38
C PHE A 211 6.29 -18.72 9.53
N TYR A 212 4.95 -18.58 9.44
CA TYR A 212 4.03 -19.13 10.44
C TYR A 212 3.61 -20.59 10.17
N GLY A 213 4.13 -21.25 9.14
CA GLY A 213 3.74 -22.61 8.76
C GLY A 213 2.31 -22.71 8.23
N LEU A 214 1.79 -21.62 7.66
CA LEU A 214 0.43 -21.48 7.16
C LEU A 214 0.41 -21.42 5.62
N THR A 215 -0.79 -21.48 5.06
CA THR A 215 -1.05 -21.37 3.63
C THR A 215 -1.79 -20.08 3.28
N ALA A 216 -1.91 -19.75 2.00
CA ALA A 216 -2.72 -18.62 1.55
C ALA A 216 -4.19 -18.74 2.01
N GLY A 217 -4.72 -19.95 2.16
CA GLY A 217 -6.09 -20.23 2.66
C GLY A 217 -6.33 -19.75 4.10
N ASP A 218 -5.26 -19.54 4.87
CA ASP A 218 -5.33 -19.02 6.24
C ASP A 218 -5.25 -17.50 6.30
N CYS A 219 -5.12 -16.82 5.15
CA CYS A 219 -4.92 -15.38 5.03
C CYS A 219 -6.19 -14.66 4.60
N VAL A 220 -6.42 -13.51 5.23
CA VAL A 220 -7.49 -12.57 4.88
C VAL A 220 -6.86 -11.21 4.57
N ALA A 221 -7.14 -10.65 3.40
CA ALA A 221 -6.57 -9.37 2.97
C ALA A 221 -7.66 -8.32 2.78
N PHE A 222 -7.34 -7.07 3.19
CA PHE A 222 -8.19 -5.89 3.02
C PHE A 222 -7.43 -4.80 2.28
N GLY A 223 -8.06 -4.18 1.28
CA GLY A 223 -7.44 -3.11 0.51
C GLY A 223 -8.46 -2.27 -0.27
N ASP A 224 -8.03 -1.12 -0.77
CA ASP A 224 -8.89 -0.20 -1.52
C ASP A 224 -8.30 0.22 -2.86
N SER A 225 -7.04 -0.08 -3.15
CA SER A 225 -6.30 0.44 -4.28
C SER A 225 -5.63 -0.63 -5.14
N MET A 226 -5.18 -0.26 -6.35
CA MET A 226 -4.58 -1.21 -7.29
C MET A 226 -3.24 -1.80 -6.81
N ASN A 227 -2.54 -1.16 -5.87
CA ASN A 227 -1.35 -1.75 -5.25
C ASN A 227 -1.70 -2.94 -4.31
N ASP A 228 -2.99 -3.10 -3.95
CA ASP A 228 -3.48 -4.26 -3.20
C ASP A 228 -3.85 -5.43 -4.10
N ALA A 229 -3.91 -5.23 -5.42
CA ALA A 229 -4.37 -6.26 -6.36
C ALA A 229 -3.64 -7.60 -6.17
N ALA A 230 -2.33 -7.55 -5.92
CA ALA A 230 -1.51 -8.75 -5.72
C ALA A 230 -1.86 -9.49 -4.42
N VAL A 231 -2.08 -8.80 -3.31
CA VAL A 231 -2.43 -9.43 -2.04
C VAL A 231 -3.89 -9.88 -2.01
N LEU A 232 -4.83 -9.11 -2.59
CA LEU A 232 -6.22 -9.50 -2.71
C LEU A 232 -6.38 -10.80 -3.53
N LYS A 233 -5.63 -10.96 -4.62
CA LYS A 233 -5.64 -12.19 -5.44
C LYS A 233 -4.94 -13.38 -4.78
N ALA A 234 -3.96 -13.13 -3.91
CA ALA A 234 -3.15 -14.19 -3.32
C ALA A 234 -3.73 -14.72 -2.00
N ALA A 235 -4.55 -13.95 -1.29
CA ALA A 235 -5.18 -14.34 -0.05
C ALA A 235 -6.26 -15.40 -0.27
N GLY A 236 -6.51 -16.25 0.74
CA GLY A 236 -7.59 -17.23 0.73
C GLY A 236 -8.97 -16.60 0.86
N GLU A 237 -9.04 -15.40 1.42
CA GLU A 237 -10.23 -14.56 1.44
C GLU A 237 -9.82 -13.09 1.32
N SER A 238 -10.50 -12.34 0.47
CA SER A 238 -10.15 -10.94 0.19
C SER A 238 -11.36 -10.02 0.25
N TRP A 239 -11.13 -8.83 0.78
CA TRP A 239 -12.15 -7.80 0.96
C TRP A 239 -11.71 -6.48 0.35
N ALA A 240 -12.50 -5.95 -0.58
CA ALA A 240 -12.37 -4.58 -1.03
C ALA A 240 -13.15 -3.64 -0.11
N MET A 241 -12.57 -2.48 0.18
CA MET A 241 -13.26 -1.42 0.94
C MET A 241 -14.40 -0.81 0.11
N GLY A 242 -15.43 -0.30 0.77
CA GLY A 242 -16.56 0.37 0.12
C GLY A 242 -16.17 1.60 -0.70
N ASN A 243 -15.09 2.29 -0.30
CA ASN A 243 -14.49 3.41 -1.02
C ASN A 243 -13.55 2.99 -2.17
N ALA A 244 -13.28 1.70 -2.36
CA ALA A 244 -12.43 1.20 -3.46
C ALA A 244 -13.10 1.44 -4.83
N SER A 245 -12.27 1.54 -5.87
CA SER A 245 -12.76 1.66 -7.25
C SER A 245 -13.46 0.36 -7.72
N PRO A 246 -14.32 0.44 -8.75
CA PRO A 246 -14.95 -0.75 -9.33
C PRO A 246 -13.94 -1.81 -9.77
N LYS A 247 -12.76 -1.41 -10.26
CA LYS A 247 -11.69 -2.34 -10.66
C LYS A 247 -11.16 -3.14 -9.48
N VAL A 248 -10.92 -2.48 -8.33
CA VAL A 248 -10.44 -3.14 -7.12
C VAL A 248 -11.52 -4.03 -6.53
N LYS A 249 -12.77 -3.55 -6.46
CA LYS A 249 -13.93 -4.35 -6.01
C LYS A 249 -14.12 -5.63 -6.80
N ALA A 250 -13.84 -5.60 -8.10
CA ALA A 250 -13.92 -6.79 -8.97
C ALA A 250 -12.82 -7.83 -8.73
N LEU A 251 -11.75 -7.48 -8.00
CA LEU A 251 -10.65 -8.39 -7.66
C LEU A 251 -10.86 -9.13 -6.34
N ALA A 252 -11.75 -8.63 -5.48
CA ALA A 252 -11.96 -9.17 -4.14
C ALA A 252 -13.16 -10.12 -4.10
N ASP A 253 -13.12 -11.08 -3.17
CA ASP A 253 -14.23 -12.03 -2.94
C ASP A 253 -15.44 -11.33 -2.32
N ARG A 254 -15.18 -10.29 -1.50
CA ARG A 254 -16.22 -9.55 -0.76
C ARG A 254 -15.96 -8.05 -0.77
N ILE A 255 -17.01 -7.30 -0.46
CA ILE A 255 -16.95 -5.85 -0.29
C ILE A 255 -17.47 -5.52 1.11
N CYS A 256 -16.72 -4.74 1.88
CA CYS A 256 -17.16 -4.20 3.17
C CYS A 256 -17.62 -2.73 3.04
N GLY A 257 -17.97 -2.10 4.16
CA GLY A 257 -18.27 -0.67 4.20
C GLY A 257 -17.05 0.20 3.88
N SER A 258 -17.26 1.51 3.75
CA SER A 258 -16.18 2.48 3.58
C SER A 258 -15.30 2.57 4.82
N CYS A 259 -14.02 2.96 4.67
CA CYS A 259 -13.13 3.19 5.80
C CYS A 259 -13.61 4.34 6.71
N THR A 260 -14.38 5.28 6.17
CA THR A 260 -15.01 6.39 6.93
C THR A 260 -16.27 5.98 7.70
N GLU A 261 -16.75 4.74 7.53
CA GLU A 261 -17.98 4.19 8.12
C GLU A 261 -17.69 2.96 8.99
N ASP A 262 -16.48 2.84 9.52
CA ASP A 262 -16.02 1.66 10.27
C ASP A 262 -16.16 0.32 9.50
N GLY A 263 -16.13 0.37 8.16
CA GLY A 263 -16.31 -0.79 7.30
C GLY A 263 -15.31 -1.91 7.59
N LEU A 264 -14.03 -1.56 7.79
CA LEU A 264 -13.00 -2.52 8.15
C LEU A 264 -13.27 -3.16 9.54
N ALA A 265 -13.57 -2.34 10.55
CA ALA A 265 -13.85 -2.84 11.89
C ALA A 265 -15.06 -3.79 11.91
N SER A 266 -16.10 -3.44 11.15
CA SER A 266 -17.32 -4.24 11.02
C SER A 266 -17.05 -5.58 10.33
N ALA A 267 -16.27 -5.60 9.26
CA ALA A 267 -15.87 -6.82 8.56
C ALA A 267 -14.99 -7.74 9.44
N LEU A 268 -13.98 -7.19 10.12
CA LEU A 268 -13.14 -7.94 11.05
C LEU A 268 -13.93 -8.52 12.23
N MET A 269 -14.97 -7.80 12.71
CA MET A 269 -15.82 -8.29 13.80
C MET A 269 -16.60 -9.55 13.44
N THR A 270 -16.82 -9.84 12.15
CA THR A 270 -17.46 -11.11 11.72
C THR A 270 -16.61 -12.32 12.08
N TYR A 271 -15.28 -12.20 11.98
CA TYR A 271 -14.34 -13.26 12.37
C TYR A 271 -14.26 -13.43 13.88
N VAL A 272 -14.32 -12.33 14.64
CA VAL A 272 -14.39 -12.40 16.12
C VAL A 272 -15.60 -13.19 16.56
N LYS A 273 -16.78 -12.89 16.02
CA LYS A 273 -18.05 -13.57 16.37
C LYS A 273 -18.03 -15.05 15.98
N ALA A 274 -17.62 -15.37 14.75
CA ALA A 274 -17.55 -16.74 14.26
C ALA A 274 -16.68 -17.64 15.15
N SER A 275 -15.57 -17.10 15.68
CA SER A 275 -14.70 -17.84 16.61
C SER A 275 -15.31 -18.01 18.01
N MET A 276 -16.16 -17.09 18.45
CA MET A 276 -16.89 -17.20 19.73
C MET A 276 -17.98 -18.28 19.66
N ASP A 277 -18.76 -18.26 18.57
CA ASP A 277 -19.83 -19.26 18.34
C ASP A 277 -19.27 -20.70 18.28
N CYS A 278 -18.09 -20.89 17.69
CA CYS A 278 -17.41 -22.19 17.63
C CYS A 278 -16.88 -22.69 18.99
N ARG A 279 -16.76 -21.83 20.01
CA ARG A 279 -16.29 -22.24 21.35
C ARG A 279 -17.45 -22.55 22.30
N GLU A 280 -18.64 -22.10 21.97
CA GLU A 280 -19.87 -22.35 22.76
C GLU A 280 -20.66 -23.57 22.24
N ALA A 281 -20.28 -24.12 21.04
CA ALA A 281 -20.86 -25.32 20.44
C ALA A 281 -20.00 -26.56 20.76
#